data_a43566dbae7f5a4868baea5479c644fd
#
_entry.id   a43566dbae7f5a4868baea5479c644fd
#
_cell.length_a   1.000
_cell.length_b   1.000
_cell.length_c   1.000
_cell.angle_alpha   90.00
_cell.angle_beta   90.00
_cell.angle_gamma   90.00
#
_symmetry.space_group_name_H-M   'P 1'
#
loop_
_entity.id
_entity.type
_entity.pdbx_description
1 polymer ?
#
loop_
_entity_poly.entity_id
_entity_poly.type
_entity_poly.pdbx_seq_one_letter_code
_entity_poly.pdbx_strand_id
1 'polypeptide(L)'
;MKTQKVKAGGALVCNDKDGVIGAVIKYKNKNCILTAFHVLKVGGCSLGDTLKVNGVKAKVIEISVDYDLAVAEIYAPESVLEFSNIEKPEIGPAYALKGKFKNPCNIMTLGRTYHYLSFSFQTLPLPGDSGSPIIQNGNVVGILASVFCNNATGIAISLEIFRKQ
;
A
#
# COMPACT_ATOMS: atom_id res chain seq x y z
N MET A 1 -22.19 2.07 -16.86
CA MET A 1 -21.03 1.36 -16.30
C MET A 1 -20.38 2.22 -15.21
N LYS A 2 -20.25 1.68 -14.03
CA LYS A 2 -19.58 2.43 -12.97
C LYS A 2 -18.06 2.31 -13.14
N THR A 3 -17.38 3.45 -13.25
CA THR A 3 -15.93 3.49 -13.23
C THR A 3 -15.47 3.18 -11.80
N GLN A 4 -14.60 2.18 -11.65
CA GLN A 4 -14.03 1.90 -10.34
C GLN A 4 -13.12 3.04 -9.92
N LYS A 5 -13.25 3.44 -8.66
CA LYS A 5 -12.38 4.48 -8.11
C LYS A 5 -10.99 3.92 -7.82
N VAL A 6 -9.99 4.77 -7.95
CA VAL A 6 -8.64 4.49 -7.49
C VAL A 6 -8.65 4.58 -5.97
N LYS A 7 -8.33 3.50 -5.30
CA LYS A 7 -8.42 3.42 -3.82
C LYS A 7 -7.41 2.43 -3.27
N ALA A 8 -7.20 2.50 -1.96
CA ALA A 8 -6.34 1.55 -1.25
C ALA A 8 -6.81 0.12 -1.50
N GLY A 9 -5.87 -0.79 -1.76
CA GLY A 9 -6.16 -2.17 -2.10
C GLY A 9 -6.39 -2.41 -3.57
N GLY A 10 -6.48 -1.36 -4.38
CA GLY A 10 -6.70 -1.48 -5.82
C GLY A 10 -5.47 -1.95 -6.57
N ALA A 11 -5.66 -2.21 -7.87
CA ALA A 11 -4.61 -2.77 -8.71
C ALA A 11 -3.64 -1.70 -9.21
N LEU A 12 -2.38 -2.09 -9.27
CA LEU A 12 -1.28 -1.27 -9.79
C LEU A 12 -0.49 -2.16 -10.74
N VAL A 13 -0.09 -1.61 -11.88
CA VAL A 13 0.72 -2.34 -12.86
C VAL A 13 1.94 -1.51 -13.22
N CYS A 14 3.12 -2.10 -12.97
CA CYS A 14 4.41 -1.52 -13.34
C CYS A 14 5.01 -2.43 -14.41
N ASN A 15 4.99 -1.96 -15.68
CA ASN A 15 5.31 -2.77 -16.85
C ASN A 15 4.39 -4.03 -16.86
N ASP A 16 4.95 -5.22 -16.71
CA ASP A 16 4.17 -6.46 -16.69
C ASP A 16 3.88 -6.99 -15.29
N LYS A 17 4.30 -6.25 -14.26
CA LYS A 17 4.21 -6.74 -12.89
C LYS A 17 3.05 -6.09 -12.16
N ASP A 18 2.25 -6.91 -11.52
CA ASP A 18 1.13 -6.47 -10.72
C ASP A 18 1.59 -6.08 -9.31
N GLY A 19 0.94 -5.09 -8.77
CA GLY A 19 1.13 -4.67 -7.39
C GLY A 19 -0.19 -4.18 -6.81
N VAL A 20 -0.12 -3.63 -5.61
CA VAL A 20 -1.30 -3.17 -4.88
C VAL A 20 -1.11 -1.72 -4.47
N ILE A 21 -2.17 -0.93 -4.61
CA ILE A 21 -2.19 0.46 -4.12
C ILE A 21 -2.33 0.42 -2.60
N GLY A 22 -1.35 0.99 -1.90
CA GLY A 22 -1.38 1.02 -0.43
C GLY A 22 -2.26 2.11 0.13
N ALA A 23 -2.25 3.28 -0.49
CA ALA A 23 -3.06 4.41 -0.06
C ALA A 23 -3.20 5.41 -1.19
N VAL A 24 -4.26 6.20 -1.14
CA VAL A 24 -4.46 7.35 -2.04
C VAL A 24 -4.48 8.58 -1.14
N ILE A 25 -3.56 9.51 -1.35
CA ILE A 25 -3.41 10.67 -0.49
C ILE A 25 -3.12 11.92 -1.31
N LYS A 26 -3.33 13.06 -0.68
CA LYS A 26 -2.84 14.33 -1.21
C LYS A 26 -1.48 14.58 -0.57
N TYR A 27 -0.44 14.71 -1.38
CA TYR A 27 0.93 14.84 -0.92
C TYR A 27 1.64 15.94 -1.72
N LYS A 28 2.17 16.95 -1.02
CA LYS A 28 2.81 18.13 -1.64
C LYS A 28 1.92 18.75 -2.72
N ASN A 29 0.62 18.89 -2.40
CA ASN A 29 -0.42 19.44 -3.27
C ASN A 29 -0.69 18.62 -4.54
N LYS A 30 -0.31 17.36 -4.55
CA LYS A 30 -0.55 16.44 -5.67
C LYS A 30 -1.37 15.25 -5.21
N ASN A 31 -2.19 14.73 -6.10
CA ASN A 31 -2.94 13.51 -5.84
C ASN A 31 -2.01 12.33 -6.10
N CYS A 32 -1.76 11.53 -5.08
CA CYS A 32 -0.73 10.50 -5.12
C CYS A 32 -1.23 9.15 -4.60
N ILE A 33 -0.53 8.09 -5.02
CA ILE A 33 -0.67 6.78 -4.39
C ILE A 33 0.64 6.43 -3.70
N LEU A 34 0.51 5.60 -2.66
CA LEU A 34 1.65 5.00 -1.96
C LEU A 34 1.65 3.50 -2.23
N THR A 35 2.83 2.93 -2.38
CA THR A 35 3.01 1.48 -2.49
C THR A 35 4.40 1.10 -1.96
N ALA A 36 4.67 -0.19 -1.83
CA ALA A 36 5.99 -0.66 -1.45
C ALA A 36 6.95 -0.48 -2.63
N PHE A 37 8.12 0.08 -2.37
CA PHE A 37 9.09 0.37 -3.43
C PHE A 37 9.58 -0.90 -4.15
N HIS A 38 9.78 -1.99 -3.41
CA HIS A 38 10.30 -3.21 -4.04
C HIS A 38 9.36 -3.76 -5.12
N VAL A 39 8.06 -3.47 -5.04
CA VAL A 39 7.09 -3.85 -6.07
C VAL A 39 7.44 -3.15 -7.39
N LEU A 40 7.75 -1.87 -7.33
CA LEU A 40 8.14 -1.10 -8.51
C LEU A 40 9.51 -1.54 -9.02
N LYS A 41 10.44 -1.84 -8.11
CA LYS A 41 11.79 -2.28 -8.47
C LYS A 41 11.74 -3.60 -9.26
N VAL A 42 10.94 -4.56 -8.82
CA VAL A 42 10.78 -5.84 -9.52
C VAL A 42 10.21 -5.63 -10.92
N GLY A 43 9.30 -4.69 -11.08
CA GLY A 43 8.73 -4.36 -12.39
C GLY A 43 9.60 -3.46 -13.26
N GLY A 44 10.71 -2.96 -12.72
CA GLY A 44 11.60 -2.07 -13.46
C GLY A 44 11.16 -0.62 -13.52
N CYS A 45 10.27 -0.18 -12.63
CA CYS A 45 9.86 1.22 -12.55
C CYS A 45 10.71 1.96 -11.52
N SER A 46 11.29 3.06 -11.93
CA SER A 46 12.10 3.91 -11.06
C SER A 46 11.58 5.33 -11.10
N LEU A 47 12.29 6.23 -10.43
CA LEU A 47 11.90 7.65 -10.36
C LEU A 47 11.69 8.21 -11.76
N GLY A 48 10.55 8.85 -11.98
CA GLY A 48 10.18 9.44 -13.27
C GLY A 48 9.45 8.50 -14.22
N ASP A 49 9.45 7.20 -13.94
CA ASP A 49 8.74 6.25 -14.80
C ASP A 49 7.24 6.28 -14.55
N THR A 50 6.49 5.84 -15.57
CA THR A 50 5.03 5.80 -15.49
C THR A 50 4.56 4.38 -15.19
N LEU A 51 3.43 4.32 -14.49
CA LEU A 51 2.73 3.08 -14.19
C LEU A 51 1.24 3.31 -14.30
N LYS A 52 0.46 2.24 -14.18
CA LYS A 52 -1.00 2.35 -14.21
C LYS A 52 -1.58 1.95 -12.87
N VAL A 53 -2.48 2.77 -12.37
CA VAL A 53 -3.20 2.51 -11.13
C VAL A 53 -4.67 2.41 -11.47
N ASN A 54 -5.21 1.19 -11.43
CA ASN A 54 -6.58 0.92 -11.86
C ASN A 54 -6.88 1.48 -13.26
N GLY A 55 -5.92 1.30 -14.19
CA GLY A 55 -6.04 1.77 -15.56
C GLY A 55 -5.73 3.24 -15.79
N VAL A 56 -5.45 4.01 -14.75
CA VAL A 56 -5.13 5.43 -14.84
C VAL A 56 -3.62 5.61 -14.76
N LYS A 57 -3.09 6.56 -15.55
CA LYS A 57 -1.65 6.83 -15.57
C LYS A 57 -1.18 7.50 -14.29
N ALA A 58 -0.04 7.05 -13.79
CA ALA A 58 0.64 7.68 -12.67
C ALA A 58 2.14 7.74 -12.94
N LYS A 59 2.83 8.63 -12.26
CA LYS A 59 4.27 8.82 -12.43
C LYS A 59 4.96 8.76 -11.07
N VAL A 60 6.02 7.96 -10.97
CA VAL A 60 6.79 7.84 -9.72
C VAL A 60 7.52 9.16 -9.49
N ILE A 61 7.23 9.83 -8.37
CA ILE A 61 7.81 11.13 -8.06
C ILE A 61 8.76 11.07 -6.85
N GLU A 62 8.67 10.02 -6.04
CA GLU A 62 9.50 9.92 -4.84
C GLU A 62 9.70 8.47 -4.46
N ILE A 63 10.91 8.12 -4.05
CA ILE A 63 11.27 6.77 -3.62
C ILE A 63 12.08 6.87 -2.34
N SER A 64 11.75 6.04 -1.36
CA SER A 64 12.57 5.85 -0.16
C SER A 64 12.99 4.40 -0.10
N VAL A 65 14.26 4.14 -0.33
CA VAL A 65 14.83 2.79 -0.24
C VAL A 65 14.82 2.31 1.22
N ASP A 66 15.14 3.21 2.14
CA ASP A 66 15.24 2.87 3.57
C ASP A 66 13.89 2.45 4.16
N TYR A 67 12.81 3.09 3.70
CA TYR A 67 11.46 2.77 4.19
C TYR A 67 10.69 1.81 3.26
N ASP A 68 11.31 1.41 2.14
CA ASP A 68 10.67 0.58 1.13
C ASP A 68 9.35 1.19 0.64
N LEU A 69 9.34 2.49 0.39
CA LEU A 69 8.14 3.23 0.05
C LEU A 69 8.31 4.01 -1.24
N ALA A 70 7.27 4.04 -2.06
CA ALA A 70 7.23 4.81 -3.30
C ALA A 70 5.96 5.64 -3.34
N VAL A 71 6.09 6.85 -3.91
CA VAL A 71 4.98 7.78 -4.13
C VAL A 71 4.87 8.02 -5.62
N ALA A 72 3.66 7.89 -6.16
CA ALA A 72 3.39 8.20 -7.57
C ALA A 72 2.25 9.19 -7.67
N GLU A 73 2.44 10.22 -8.51
CA GLU A 73 1.41 11.21 -8.80
C GLU A 73 0.41 10.63 -9.80
N ILE A 74 -0.89 10.77 -9.50
CA ILE A 74 -1.96 10.25 -10.36
C ILE A 74 -2.46 11.36 -11.29
N TYR A 75 -2.55 11.04 -12.58
CA TYR A 75 -3.09 11.95 -13.57
C TYR A 75 -4.55 11.61 -13.85
N ALA A 76 -5.41 11.98 -12.92
CA ALA A 76 -6.85 11.76 -13.02
C ALA A 76 -7.59 12.79 -12.19
N PRO A 77 -8.87 13.07 -12.52
CA PRO A 77 -9.67 14.00 -11.71
C PRO A 77 -9.98 13.39 -10.35
N GLU A 78 -10.16 14.25 -9.35
CA GLU A 78 -10.46 13.80 -7.99
C GLU A 78 -11.74 12.95 -7.90
N SER A 79 -12.65 13.13 -8.85
CA SER A 79 -13.91 12.38 -8.86
C SER A 79 -13.72 10.87 -8.99
N VAL A 80 -12.58 10.42 -9.54
CA VAL A 80 -12.27 8.97 -9.66
C VAL A 80 -11.36 8.47 -8.55
N LEU A 81 -11.04 9.31 -7.59
CA LEU A 81 -10.15 8.94 -6.48
C LEU A 81 -10.95 8.77 -5.19
N GLU A 82 -10.61 7.75 -4.42
CA GLU A 82 -11.11 7.60 -3.08
C GLU A 82 -9.93 7.77 -2.12
N PHE A 83 -9.86 8.93 -1.47
CA PHE A 83 -8.75 9.24 -0.58
C PHE A 83 -8.80 8.37 0.68
N SER A 84 -7.64 7.89 1.06
CA SER A 84 -7.47 7.07 2.26
C SER A 84 -7.40 7.96 3.49
N ASN A 85 -7.93 7.47 4.60
CA ASN A 85 -7.71 8.07 5.90
C ASN A 85 -6.57 7.32 6.58
N ILE A 86 -5.45 8.02 6.80
CA ILE A 86 -4.27 7.44 7.44
C ILE A 86 -4.37 7.66 8.93
N GLU A 87 -4.33 6.57 9.71
CA GLU A 87 -4.41 6.64 11.16
C GLU A 87 -3.28 5.86 11.80
N LYS A 88 -3.05 6.15 13.08
CA LYS A 88 -2.07 5.45 13.89
C LYS A 88 -2.57 4.03 14.17
N PRO A 89 -1.71 3.00 14.00
CA PRO A 89 -2.11 1.65 14.32
C PRO A 89 -2.19 1.42 15.83
N GLU A 90 -3.01 0.45 16.21
CA GLU A 90 -3.11 -0.05 17.57
C GLU A 90 -2.81 -1.54 17.56
N ILE A 91 -2.27 -2.05 18.66
CA ILE A 91 -2.06 -3.49 18.83
C ILE A 91 -3.42 -4.18 18.80
N GLY A 92 -3.54 -5.24 18.01
CA GLY A 92 -4.79 -5.96 17.88
C GLY A 92 -5.14 -6.32 16.45
N PRO A 93 -6.40 -6.74 16.23
CA PRO A 93 -6.83 -7.23 14.92
C PRO A 93 -6.81 -6.17 13.84
N ALA A 94 -6.46 -6.60 12.64
CA ALA A 94 -6.47 -5.80 11.42
C ALA A 94 -6.57 -6.75 10.24
N TYR A 95 -6.48 -6.22 9.01
CA TYR A 95 -6.39 -7.08 7.83
C TYR A 95 -5.64 -6.38 6.72
N ALA A 96 -4.98 -7.18 5.87
CA ALA A 96 -4.40 -6.69 4.63
C ALA A 96 -5.46 -6.79 3.54
N LEU A 97 -5.61 -5.73 2.74
CA LEU A 97 -6.65 -5.66 1.72
C LEU A 97 -6.05 -5.69 0.33
N LYS A 98 -6.54 -6.61 -0.52
CA LYS A 98 -6.19 -6.64 -1.93
C LYS A 98 -7.47 -6.86 -2.73
N GLY A 99 -7.91 -5.83 -3.44
CA GLY A 99 -9.23 -5.85 -4.09
C GLY A 99 -10.32 -6.05 -3.06
N LYS A 100 -11.02 -7.17 -3.14
CA LYS A 100 -12.06 -7.54 -2.17
C LYS A 100 -11.58 -8.55 -1.14
N PHE A 101 -10.34 -9.04 -1.28
CA PHE A 101 -9.80 -10.04 -0.38
C PHE A 101 -9.24 -9.40 0.88
N LYS A 102 -9.61 -9.97 2.03
CA LYS A 102 -9.13 -9.54 3.33
C LYS A 102 -8.33 -10.69 3.95
N ASN A 103 -7.05 -10.43 4.22
CA ASN A 103 -6.19 -11.39 4.92
C ASN A 103 -6.08 -10.94 6.36
N PRO A 104 -6.77 -11.63 7.31
CA PRO A 104 -6.73 -11.22 8.71
C PRO A 104 -5.34 -11.30 9.29
N CYS A 105 -5.02 -10.35 10.16
CA CYS A 105 -3.77 -10.33 10.88
C CYS A 105 -3.97 -9.68 12.24
N ASN A 106 -2.93 -9.77 13.06
CA ASN A 106 -2.85 -9.01 14.31
C ASN A 106 -1.61 -8.14 14.27
N ILE A 107 -1.77 -6.89 14.65
CA ILE A 107 -0.65 -5.99 14.83
C ILE A 107 -0.07 -6.30 16.19
N MET A 108 1.17 -6.79 16.20
CA MET A 108 1.82 -7.32 17.41
C MET A 108 2.71 -6.29 18.10
N THR A 109 3.41 -5.48 17.30
CA THR A 109 4.38 -4.52 17.81
C THR A 109 4.37 -3.29 16.91
N LEU A 110 4.42 -2.11 17.53
CA LEU A 110 4.47 -0.84 16.82
C LEU A 110 5.91 -0.33 16.80
N GLY A 111 6.37 0.11 15.63
CA GLY A 111 7.68 0.71 15.47
C GLY A 111 7.59 2.03 14.76
N ARG A 112 8.69 2.77 14.70
CA ARG A 112 8.74 4.05 13.98
C ARG A 112 8.70 3.85 12.48
N THR A 113 9.43 2.85 12.00
CA THR A 113 9.56 2.56 10.56
C THR A 113 8.66 1.43 10.14
N TYR A 114 8.57 0.39 10.96
CA TYR A 114 7.81 -0.81 10.65
C TYR A 114 6.98 -1.25 11.84
N HIS A 115 5.83 -1.85 11.52
CA HIS A 115 5.01 -2.55 12.51
C HIS A 115 5.09 -4.04 12.22
N TYR A 116 5.07 -4.86 13.27
CA TYR A 116 5.14 -6.31 13.13
C TYR A 116 3.76 -6.92 13.20
N LEU A 117 3.50 -7.84 12.28
CA LEU A 117 2.19 -8.47 12.12
C LEU A 117 2.32 -9.98 12.29
N SER A 118 1.25 -10.61 12.75
CA SER A 118 1.11 -12.06 12.67
C SER A 118 -0.10 -12.42 11.81
N PHE A 119 0.04 -13.47 11.01
CA PHE A 119 -1.01 -13.99 10.16
C PHE A 119 -1.35 -15.42 10.54
N SER A 120 -2.47 -15.93 10.04
CA SER A 120 -2.76 -17.35 10.06
C SER A 120 -1.98 -18.02 8.92
N PHE A 121 -1.43 -19.21 9.15
CA PHE A 121 -0.78 -19.98 8.10
C PHE A 121 -1.75 -20.28 6.94
N GLN A 122 -3.04 -20.36 7.23
CA GLN A 122 -4.06 -20.66 6.23
C GLN A 122 -4.40 -19.47 5.34
N THR A 123 -4.11 -18.25 5.80
CA THR A 123 -4.48 -17.01 5.11
C THR A 123 -3.29 -16.08 4.91
N LEU A 124 -2.08 -16.66 4.75
CA LEU A 124 -0.89 -15.86 4.50
C LEU A 124 -1.03 -15.10 3.18
N PRO A 125 -0.63 -13.82 3.15
CA PRO A 125 -0.51 -13.11 1.88
C PRO A 125 0.50 -13.82 0.96
N LEU A 126 0.24 -13.73 -0.33
CA LEU A 126 1.08 -14.36 -1.35
C LEU A 126 2.09 -13.37 -1.92
N PRO A 127 3.14 -13.85 -2.62
CA PRO A 127 3.97 -12.95 -3.43
C PRO A 127 3.08 -12.15 -4.38
N GLY A 128 3.33 -10.85 -4.46
CA GLY A 128 2.47 -9.93 -5.22
C GLY A 128 1.45 -9.20 -4.37
N ASP A 129 1.29 -9.58 -3.11
CA ASP A 129 0.42 -8.86 -2.16
C ASP A 129 1.13 -7.69 -1.48
N SER A 130 2.43 -7.55 -1.66
CA SER A 130 3.19 -6.41 -1.14
C SER A 130 2.63 -5.10 -1.66
N GLY A 131 2.59 -4.10 -0.81
CA GLY A 131 1.93 -2.84 -1.10
C GLY A 131 0.50 -2.78 -0.60
N SER A 132 -0.09 -3.92 -0.21
CA SER A 132 -1.45 -3.96 0.32
C SER A 132 -1.59 -3.09 1.56
N PRO A 133 -2.66 -2.31 1.67
CA PRO A 133 -2.89 -1.55 2.90
C PRO A 133 -3.25 -2.47 4.04
N ILE A 134 -2.76 -2.13 5.22
CA ILE A 134 -3.23 -2.75 6.46
C ILE A 134 -4.37 -1.88 6.97
N ILE A 135 -5.54 -2.48 7.11
CA ILE A 135 -6.76 -1.77 7.48
C ILE A 135 -7.13 -2.12 8.91
N GLN A 136 -7.40 -1.09 9.70
CA GLN A 136 -7.85 -1.21 11.07
C GLN A 136 -8.89 -0.14 11.33
N ASN A 137 -10.06 -0.54 11.80
CA ASN A 137 -11.17 0.40 12.06
C ASN A 137 -11.53 1.25 10.84
N GLY A 138 -11.41 0.67 9.63
CA GLY A 138 -11.73 1.36 8.38
C GLY A 138 -10.64 2.31 7.87
N ASN A 139 -9.51 2.40 8.57
CA ASN A 139 -8.42 3.32 8.21
C ASN A 139 -7.21 2.55 7.73
N VAL A 140 -6.38 3.21 6.92
CA VAL A 140 -5.09 2.65 6.50
C VAL A 140 -4.07 2.98 7.60
N VAL A 141 -3.51 1.94 8.21
CA VAL A 141 -2.57 2.10 9.32
C VAL A 141 -1.15 1.64 8.97
N GLY A 142 -0.96 1.10 7.78
CA GLY A 142 0.34 0.66 7.30
C GLY A 142 0.24 0.07 5.91
N ILE A 143 1.38 -0.25 5.33
CA ILE A 143 1.48 -0.88 4.01
C ILE A 143 2.32 -2.14 4.14
N LEU A 144 1.80 -3.26 3.66
CA LEU A 144 2.49 -4.54 3.75
C LEU A 144 3.77 -4.52 2.92
N ALA A 145 4.90 -4.79 3.57
CA ALA A 145 6.21 -4.83 2.92
C ALA A 145 6.72 -6.25 2.70
N SER A 146 6.64 -7.09 3.73
CA SER A 146 7.21 -8.44 3.69
C SER A 146 6.38 -9.41 4.51
N VAL A 147 6.42 -10.68 4.10
CA VAL A 147 5.80 -11.77 4.84
C VAL A 147 6.84 -12.88 5.01
N PHE A 148 6.94 -13.40 6.22
CA PHE A 148 7.84 -14.50 6.56
C PHE A 148 7.00 -15.77 6.70
N CYS A 149 7.06 -16.61 5.67
CA CYS A 149 6.17 -17.77 5.58
C CYS A 149 6.45 -18.85 6.65
N ASN A 150 7.70 -18.92 7.13
CA ASN A 150 8.09 -19.97 8.07
C ASN A 150 7.44 -19.79 9.46
N ASN A 151 7.06 -18.58 9.83
CA ASN A 151 6.44 -18.32 11.12
C ASN A 151 5.17 -17.49 11.05
N ALA A 152 4.65 -17.26 9.83
CA ALA A 152 3.43 -16.52 9.57
C ALA A 152 3.44 -15.11 10.17
N THR A 153 4.57 -14.41 10.04
CA THR A 153 4.69 -13.02 10.47
C THR A 153 4.88 -12.12 9.27
N GLY A 154 4.75 -10.82 9.49
CA GLY A 154 4.96 -9.84 8.43
C GLY A 154 5.41 -8.50 8.97
N ILE A 155 5.77 -7.63 8.04
CA ILE A 155 6.19 -6.27 8.33
C ILE A 155 5.32 -5.32 7.53
N ALA A 156 4.75 -4.32 8.20
CA ALA A 156 4.04 -3.21 7.55
C ALA A 156 4.85 -1.94 7.71
N ILE A 157 4.90 -1.15 6.64
CA ILE A 157 5.57 0.15 6.63
C ILE A 157 4.73 1.14 7.40
N SER A 158 5.34 1.87 8.33
CA SER A 158 4.67 2.93 9.08
C SER A 158 4.36 4.11 8.15
N LEU A 159 3.16 4.67 8.27
CA LEU A 159 2.72 5.82 7.49
C LEU A 159 2.63 7.09 8.33
N GLU A 160 3.33 7.12 9.46
CA GLU A 160 3.25 8.25 10.41
C GLU A 160 3.56 9.58 9.75
N ILE A 161 4.53 9.63 8.83
CA ILE A 161 4.92 10.86 8.16
C ILE A 161 3.80 11.43 7.28
N PHE A 162 2.84 10.62 6.88
CA PHE A 162 1.72 11.05 6.03
C PHE A 162 0.47 11.44 6.82
N ARG A 163 0.43 11.16 8.11
CA ARG A 163 -0.73 11.48 8.95
C ARG A 163 -0.96 12.98 9.10
N LYS A 164 0.10 13.77 9.02
CA LYS A 164 0.07 15.22 9.25
C LYS A 164 -0.02 16.03 7.97
N GLN A 165 -0.24 15.39 6.85
CA GLN A 165 -0.36 16.04 5.55
C GLN A 165 -1.75 16.65 5.36
#